data_ae2d37be183c3e696d6c3907c6f7fa44
#
_entry.id   ae2d37be183c3e696d6c3907c6f7fa44
#
_cell.length_a   1.000
_cell.length_b   1.000
_cell.length_c   1.000
_cell.angle_alpha   90.00
_cell.angle_beta   90.00
_cell.angle_gamma   90.00
#
_symmetry.space_group_name_H-M   'P 1'
#
loop_
_entity.id
_entity.type
_entity.pdbx_description
1 polymer ?
#
loop_
_entity_poly.entity_id
_entity_poly.type
_entity_poly.pdbx_seq_one_letter_code
_entity_poly.pdbx_strand_id
1 'polypeptide(L)'
;MINTTIMGANPKLEDLQNFLSENFDFRYNILTDMPECKPKNTTTYRMIDKRMMNTLCMEAMMNGVDCKDADVKRFLFSERIKTHHPFKDYIDALPEWDGTDRVTMLAARVSGQAMWLNGFHRWMLGMVAQWLGYPARCANAVAPILISTEQGMCKSTFCSMILPEELRAYYTDKFTINATSGCEQKLSTFGLINMDEHN
;
A
#
# COMPACT_ATOMS: atom_id res chain seq x y z
N MET A 1 33.69 -14.81 11.48
CA MET A 1 33.57 -13.67 12.39
C MET A 1 33.94 -12.44 11.58
N ILE A 2 32.96 -11.68 11.12
CA ILE A 2 33.19 -10.42 10.42
C ILE A 2 33.35 -9.36 11.51
N ASN A 3 34.56 -8.86 11.69
CA ASN A 3 34.84 -7.73 12.57
C ASN A 3 34.11 -6.47 12.02
N THR A 4 32.96 -6.16 12.58
CA THR A 4 32.30 -4.87 12.34
C THR A 4 33.04 -3.82 13.16
N THR A 5 34.11 -3.25 12.57
CA THR A 5 34.70 -2.02 13.07
C THR A 5 33.61 -0.95 12.94
N ILE A 6 33.03 -0.53 14.05
CA ILE A 6 32.15 0.62 14.12
C ILE A 6 32.97 1.83 13.71
N MET A 7 32.88 2.22 12.44
CA MET A 7 33.42 3.49 11.96
C MET A 7 32.79 4.60 12.80
N GLY A 8 33.61 5.53 13.30
CA GLY A 8 33.17 6.63 14.18
C GLY A 8 31.91 7.30 13.63
N ALA A 9 30.92 7.47 14.49
CA ALA A 9 29.67 8.13 14.19
C ALA A 9 29.94 9.47 13.49
N ASN A 10 29.29 9.71 12.35
CA ASN A 10 29.32 11.04 11.74
C ASN A 10 28.31 11.90 12.50
N PRO A 11 28.76 12.84 13.36
CA PRO A 11 27.85 13.59 14.24
C PRO A 11 26.74 14.29 13.47
N LYS A 12 27.01 14.79 12.26
CA LYS A 12 26.01 15.46 11.42
C LYS A 12 24.87 14.56 10.99
N LEU A 13 25.16 13.29 10.65
CA LEU A 13 24.13 12.32 10.27
C LEU A 13 23.32 11.86 11.48
N GLU A 14 23.95 11.79 12.65
CA GLU A 14 23.29 11.44 13.89
C GLU A 14 22.34 12.55 14.34
N ASP A 15 22.78 13.81 14.30
CA ASP A 15 21.94 14.97 14.62
C ASP A 15 20.73 15.07 13.70
N LEU A 16 20.92 14.85 12.38
CA LEU A 16 19.82 14.82 11.42
C LEU A 16 18.83 13.68 11.73
N GLN A 17 19.33 12.49 11.99
CA GLN A 17 18.48 11.34 12.31
C GLN A 17 17.67 11.58 13.59
N ASN A 18 18.30 12.12 14.62
CA ASN A 18 17.65 12.43 15.89
C ASN A 18 16.55 13.47 15.67
N PHE A 19 16.87 14.60 15.03
CA PHE A 19 15.88 15.64 14.73
C PHE A 19 14.67 15.09 13.94
N LEU A 20 14.93 14.35 12.88
CA LEU A 20 13.85 13.78 12.05
C LEU A 20 13.00 12.77 12.84
N SER A 21 13.63 11.90 13.63
CA SER A 21 12.93 10.86 14.40
C SER A 21 12.17 11.42 15.61
N GLU A 22 12.57 12.55 16.16
CA GLU A 22 11.86 13.25 17.24
C GLU A 22 10.58 13.93 16.74
N ASN A 23 10.60 14.46 15.52
CA ASN A 23 9.51 15.26 14.99
C ASN A 23 8.55 14.46 14.08
N PHE A 24 9.03 13.40 13.46
CA PHE A 24 8.26 12.61 12.48
C PHE A 24 8.36 11.11 12.76
N ASP A 25 7.30 10.40 12.39
CA ASP A 25 7.34 8.94 12.20
C ASP A 25 7.52 8.65 10.72
N PHE A 26 8.42 7.70 10.41
CA PHE A 26 8.72 7.29 9.05
C PHE A 26 8.41 5.81 8.84
N ARG A 27 8.03 5.46 7.62
CA ARG A 27 7.95 4.09 7.14
C ARG A 27 8.26 4.02 5.65
N TYR A 28 8.76 2.90 5.18
CA TYR A 28 9.05 2.67 3.77
C TYR A 28 8.00 1.74 3.17
N ASN A 29 7.17 2.27 2.29
CA ASN A 29 6.10 1.52 1.64
C ASN A 29 6.65 0.69 0.49
N ILE A 30 6.69 -0.63 0.65
CA ILE A 30 7.32 -1.54 -0.31
C ILE A 30 6.51 -1.75 -1.59
N LEU A 31 5.23 -1.38 -1.63
CA LEU A 31 4.41 -1.46 -2.84
C LEU A 31 4.60 -0.27 -3.76
N THR A 32 4.75 0.92 -3.18
CA THR A 32 4.99 2.15 -3.94
C THR A 32 6.47 2.44 -4.12
N ASP A 33 7.35 1.70 -3.44
CA ASP A 33 8.80 1.88 -3.40
C ASP A 33 9.18 3.31 -2.96
N MET A 34 8.41 3.86 -2.00
CA MET A 34 8.56 5.23 -1.54
C MET A 34 8.51 5.33 -0.02
N PRO A 35 9.32 6.23 0.58
CA PRO A 35 9.18 6.56 1.97
C PRO A 35 7.92 7.37 2.24
N GLU A 36 7.32 7.15 3.40
CA GLU A 36 6.17 7.89 3.92
C GLU A 36 6.51 8.46 5.28
N CYS A 37 5.95 9.62 5.61
CA CYS A 37 6.08 10.20 6.93
C CYS A 37 4.76 10.78 7.44
N LYS A 38 4.71 10.95 8.75
CA LYS A 38 3.71 11.77 9.44
C LYS A 38 4.37 12.55 10.59
N PRO A 39 3.94 13.77 10.88
CA PRO A 39 4.29 14.44 12.14
C PRO A 39 3.87 13.58 13.35
N LYS A 40 4.64 13.62 14.44
CA LYS A 40 4.36 12.83 15.67
C LYS A 40 2.95 13.02 16.24
N ASN A 41 2.40 14.21 16.06
CA ASN A 41 1.07 14.59 16.58
C ASN A 41 -0.09 14.29 15.61
N THR A 42 0.18 13.56 14.52
CA THR A 42 -0.85 13.19 13.52
C THR A 42 -0.96 11.68 13.35
N THR A 43 -2.06 11.23 12.74
CA THR A 43 -2.33 9.80 12.50
C THR A 43 -2.09 9.38 11.04
N THR A 44 -2.08 10.33 10.10
CA THR A 44 -2.09 10.04 8.67
C THR A 44 -0.70 10.16 8.06
N TYR A 45 -0.20 9.06 7.52
CA TYR A 45 1.03 9.03 6.73
C TYR A 45 0.81 9.65 5.35
N ARG A 46 1.83 10.32 4.85
CA ARG A 46 1.88 10.88 3.48
C ARG A 46 3.16 10.43 2.79
N MET A 47 3.06 10.12 1.52
CA MET A 47 4.21 9.83 0.67
C MET A 47 5.14 11.05 0.64
N ILE A 48 6.43 10.80 0.76
CA ILE A 48 7.46 11.86 0.70
C ILE A 48 7.79 12.12 -0.77
N ASP A 49 7.14 13.13 -1.32
CA ASP A 49 7.46 13.69 -2.63
C ASP A 49 8.67 14.66 -2.53
N LYS A 50 9.08 15.20 -3.67
CA LYS A 50 10.18 16.17 -3.74
C LYS A 50 9.93 17.40 -2.86
N ARG A 51 8.69 17.86 -2.77
CA ARG A 51 8.34 19.03 -1.98
C ARG A 51 8.44 18.75 -0.48
N MET A 52 7.93 17.59 -0.04
CA MET A 52 8.04 17.16 1.36
C MET A 52 9.50 16.92 1.75
N MET A 53 10.30 16.33 0.86
CA MET A 53 11.75 16.16 1.11
C MET A 53 12.46 17.49 1.37
N ASN A 54 12.18 18.50 0.54
CA ASN A 54 12.73 19.84 0.74
C ASN A 54 12.26 20.46 2.06
N THR A 55 10.99 20.26 2.43
CA THR A 55 10.45 20.73 3.71
C THR A 55 11.21 20.12 4.89
N LEU A 56 11.43 18.80 4.89
CA LEU A 56 12.18 18.11 5.95
C LEU A 56 13.62 18.65 6.08
N CYS A 57 14.28 18.90 4.94
CA CYS A 57 15.62 19.49 4.93
C CYS A 57 15.63 20.91 5.50
N MET A 58 14.69 21.76 5.06
CA MET A 58 14.59 23.14 5.56
C MET A 58 14.29 23.19 7.05
N GLU A 59 13.36 22.36 7.54
CA GLU A 59 13.04 22.31 8.97
C GLU A 59 14.26 21.88 9.81
N ALA A 60 15.02 20.89 9.35
CA ALA A 60 16.25 20.47 10.01
C ALA A 60 17.26 21.63 10.07
N MET A 61 17.51 22.30 8.95
CA MET A 61 18.43 23.43 8.89
C MET A 61 17.99 24.61 9.77
N MET A 62 16.70 24.93 9.79
CA MET A 62 16.14 26.01 10.64
C MET A 62 16.26 25.69 12.12
N ASN A 63 16.35 24.43 12.50
CA ASN A 63 16.60 23.98 13.87
C ASN A 63 18.09 23.73 14.18
N GLY A 64 18.99 24.24 13.33
CA GLY A 64 20.42 24.22 13.57
C GLY A 64 21.14 22.93 13.16
N VAL A 65 20.48 22.04 12.46
CA VAL A 65 21.09 20.79 11.95
C VAL A 65 21.85 21.11 10.65
N ASP A 66 23.14 20.84 10.61
CA ASP A 66 23.96 20.98 9.39
C ASP A 66 23.75 19.77 8.47
N CYS A 67 22.83 19.88 7.53
CA CYS A 67 22.48 18.82 6.58
C CYS A 67 22.29 19.36 5.15
N LYS A 68 22.33 18.45 4.19
CA LYS A 68 22.04 18.70 2.78
C LYS A 68 20.87 17.78 2.32
N ASP A 69 20.22 18.14 1.23
CA ASP A 69 19.17 17.31 0.60
C ASP A 69 19.62 15.86 0.41
N ALA A 70 20.89 15.65 0.03
CA ALA A 70 21.46 14.32 -0.15
C ALA A 70 21.51 13.50 1.16
N ASP A 71 21.66 14.14 2.31
CA ASP A 71 21.70 13.46 3.60
C ASP A 71 20.29 13.05 4.04
N VAL A 72 19.32 13.94 3.87
CA VAL A 72 17.89 13.63 4.08
C VAL A 72 17.47 12.47 3.16
N LYS A 73 17.78 12.54 1.87
CA LYS A 73 17.48 11.47 0.91
C LYS A 73 18.13 10.14 1.33
N ARG A 74 19.39 10.15 1.73
CA ARG A 74 20.13 8.96 2.17
C ARG A 74 19.49 8.32 3.41
N PHE A 75 19.02 9.13 4.36
CA PHE A 75 18.28 8.64 5.52
C PHE A 75 16.95 8.00 5.10
N LEU A 76 16.14 8.69 4.29
CA LEU A 76 14.80 8.26 3.88
C LEU A 76 14.80 6.96 3.06
N PHE A 77 15.85 6.71 2.27
CA PHE A 77 16.00 5.51 1.45
C PHE A 77 16.98 4.48 2.04
N SER A 78 17.23 4.55 3.35
CA SER A 78 18.07 3.57 4.05
C SER A 78 17.23 2.55 4.81
N GLU A 79 17.81 1.40 5.12
CA GLU A 79 17.22 0.36 5.98
C GLU A 79 16.99 0.81 7.45
N ARG A 80 17.36 2.06 7.78
CA ARG A 80 17.03 2.65 9.08
C ARG A 80 15.55 2.96 9.24
N ILE A 81 14.82 3.08 8.13
CA ILE A 81 13.37 3.25 8.11
C ILE A 81 12.72 1.89 8.00
N LYS A 82 11.80 1.61 8.92
CA LYS A 82 11.06 0.35 8.95
C LYS A 82 10.21 0.18 7.69
N THR A 83 10.29 -0.98 7.06
CA THR A 83 9.42 -1.33 5.95
C THR A 83 7.96 -1.48 6.40
N HIS A 84 7.06 -1.11 5.51
CA HIS A 84 5.62 -1.20 5.66
C HIS A 84 5.01 -1.90 4.45
N HIS A 85 4.26 -2.96 4.69
CA HIS A 85 3.48 -3.64 3.66
C HIS A 85 1.99 -3.38 3.94
N PRO A 86 1.33 -2.46 3.21
CA PRO A 86 -0.02 -2.00 3.53
C PRO A 86 -1.03 -3.12 3.76
N PHE A 87 -1.05 -4.12 2.88
CA PHE A 87 -2.00 -5.24 2.98
C PHE A 87 -1.68 -6.17 4.15
N LYS A 88 -0.40 -6.49 4.34
CA LYS A 88 0.00 -7.38 5.44
C LYS A 88 -0.26 -6.73 6.78
N ASP A 89 0.17 -5.48 6.94
CA ASP A 89 0.00 -4.74 8.18
C ASP A 89 -1.49 -4.54 8.51
N TYR A 90 -2.34 -4.33 7.47
CA TYR A 90 -3.80 -4.27 7.64
C TYR A 90 -4.37 -5.61 8.13
N ILE A 91 -3.98 -6.72 7.51
CA ILE A 91 -4.48 -8.06 7.88
C ILE A 91 -3.99 -8.44 9.28
N ASP A 92 -2.74 -8.17 9.61
CA ASP A 92 -2.15 -8.46 10.92
C ASP A 92 -2.80 -7.63 12.05
N ALA A 93 -3.39 -6.47 11.72
CA ALA A 93 -4.11 -5.61 12.67
C ALA A 93 -5.60 -5.95 12.82
N LEU A 94 -6.14 -6.89 12.03
CA LEU A 94 -7.55 -7.29 12.16
C LEU A 94 -7.79 -7.99 13.50
N PRO A 95 -8.97 -7.77 14.11
CA PRO A 95 -9.36 -8.52 15.29
C PRO A 95 -9.55 -10.00 14.96
N GLU A 96 -9.56 -10.84 15.99
CA GLU A 96 -9.92 -12.25 15.83
C GLU A 96 -11.27 -12.40 15.14
N TRP A 97 -11.39 -13.44 14.31
CA TRP A 97 -12.62 -13.71 13.59
C TRP A 97 -13.78 -14.06 14.52
N ASP A 98 -14.87 -13.35 14.40
CA ASP A 98 -16.08 -13.50 15.21
C ASP A 98 -17.05 -14.60 14.70
N GLY A 99 -16.64 -15.40 13.71
CA GLY A 99 -17.46 -16.45 13.09
C GLY A 99 -18.42 -15.95 12.00
N THR A 100 -18.47 -14.66 11.71
CA THR A 100 -19.39 -14.08 10.72
C THR A 100 -18.80 -14.14 9.32
N ASP A 101 -19.49 -14.81 8.38
CA ASP A 101 -19.09 -14.89 6.97
C ASP A 101 -19.48 -13.60 6.19
N ARG A 102 -18.68 -12.55 6.38
CA ARG A 102 -18.90 -11.26 5.70
C ARG A 102 -18.68 -11.32 4.20
N VAL A 103 -17.87 -12.27 3.72
CA VAL A 103 -17.57 -12.42 2.29
C VAL A 103 -18.82 -12.91 1.56
N THR A 104 -19.47 -13.95 2.07
CA THR A 104 -20.74 -14.42 1.49
C THR A 104 -21.84 -13.36 1.62
N MET A 105 -21.92 -12.64 2.73
CA MET A 105 -22.87 -11.54 2.89
C MET A 105 -22.66 -10.42 1.86
N LEU A 106 -21.40 -10.07 1.55
CA LEU A 106 -21.06 -9.08 0.53
C LEU A 106 -21.44 -9.61 -0.86
N ALA A 107 -21.09 -10.85 -1.19
CA ALA A 107 -21.42 -11.48 -2.46
C ALA A 107 -22.94 -11.54 -2.71
N ALA A 108 -23.73 -11.82 -1.68
CA ALA A 108 -25.19 -11.91 -1.74
C ALA A 108 -25.86 -10.55 -2.08
N ARG A 109 -25.15 -9.42 -1.93
CA ARG A 109 -25.63 -8.10 -2.40
C ARG A 109 -25.73 -8.02 -3.93
N VAL A 110 -24.96 -8.83 -4.63
CA VAL A 110 -24.96 -8.90 -6.10
C VAL A 110 -25.89 -10.01 -6.58
N SER A 111 -25.72 -11.23 -6.06
CA SER A 111 -26.56 -12.38 -6.45
C SER A 111 -26.58 -13.45 -5.36
N GLY A 112 -27.74 -14.08 -5.17
CA GLY A 112 -27.91 -15.22 -4.28
C GLY A 112 -27.59 -16.58 -4.92
N GLN A 113 -27.14 -16.62 -6.18
CA GLN A 113 -26.80 -17.88 -6.85
C GLN A 113 -25.62 -18.58 -6.21
N ALA A 114 -25.74 -19.87 -5.90
CA ALA A 114 -24.70 -20.63 -5.20
C ALA A 114 -23.35 -20.62 -5.94
N MET A 115 -23.36 -20.69 -7.28
CA MET A 115 -22.14 -20.62 -8.08
C MET A 115 -21.42 -19.26 -7.92
N TRP A 116 -22.16 -18.15 -7.89
CA TRP A 116 -21.62 -16.83 -7.65
C TRP A 116 -21.04 -16.71 -6.23
N LEU A 117 -21.79 -17.10 -5.20
CA LEU A 117 -21.36 -17.02 -3.81
C LEU A 117 -20.07 -17.80 -3.59
N ASN A 118 -19.99 -19.05 -4.05
CA ASN A 118 -18.80 -19.88 -3.94
C ASN A 118 -17.64 -19.34 -4.77
N GLY A 119 -17.90 -18.86 -5.99
CA GLY A 119 -16.88 -18.28 -6.87
C GLY A 119 -16.26 -17.02 -6.29
N PHE A 120 -17.11 -16.12 -5.79
CA PHE A 120 -16.68 -14.88 -5.15
C PHE A 120 -15.86 -15.13 -3.89
N HIS A 121 -16.30 -16.06 -3.05
CA HIS A 121 -15.55 -16.44 -1.84
C HIS A 121 -14.14 -16.96 -2.18
N ARG A 122 -14.02 -17.88 -3.16
CA ARG A 122 -12.72 -18.39 -3.61
C ARG A 122 -11.84 -17.31 -4.21
N TRP A 123 -12.43 -16.40 -4.99
CA TRP A 123 -11.71 -15.27 -5.55
C TRP A 123 -11.18 -14.35 -4.47
N MET A 124 -11.97 -14.01 -3.45
CA MET A 124 -11.52 -13.20 -2.32
C MET A 124 -10.35 -13.84 -1.57
N LEU A 125 -10.42 -15.15 -1.30
CA LEU A 125 -9.32 -15.90 -0.68
C LEU A 125 -8.06 -15.85 -1.54
N GLY A 126 -8.19 -16.04 -2.86
CA GLY A 126 -7.06 -15.94 -3.79
C GLY A 126 -6.44 -14.54 -3.84
N MET A 127 -7.26 -13.50 -3.79
CA MET A 127 -6.82 -12.11 -3.75
C MET A 127 -5.99 -11.82 -2.48
N VAL A 128 -6.50 -12.22 -1.31
CA VAL A 128 -5.78 -12.07 -0.04
C VAL A 128 -4.49 -12.87 -0.02
N ALA A 129 -4.50 -14.09 -0.56
CA ALA A 129 -3.30 -14.92 -0.68
C ALA A 129 -2.21 -14.23 -1.52
N GLN A 130 -2.59 -13.56 -2.60
CA GLN A 130 -1.66 -12.76 -3.41
C GLN A 130 -1.10 -11.57 -2.64
N TRP A 131 -1.92 -10.85 -1.90
CA TRP A 131 -1.46 -9.74 -1.06
C TRP A 131 -0.42 -10.17 -0.01
N LEU A 132 -0.57 -11.38 0.51
CA LEU A 132 0.35 -11.96 1.50
C LEU A 132 1.60 -12.60 0.86
N GLY A 133 1.72 -12.58 -0.46
CA GLY A 133 2.86 -13.12 -1.19
C GLY A 133 2.92 -14.65 -1.22
N TYR A 134 1.78 -15.33 -1.11
CA TYR A 134 1.74 -16.78 -1.27
C TYR A 134 2.18 -17.20 -2.69
N PRO A 135 2.79 -18.40 -2.85
CA PRO A 135 3.36 -18.85 -4.12
C PRO A 135 2.37 -18.80 -5.29
N ALA A 136 2.88 -18.63 -6.50
CA ALA A 136 2.11 -18.51 -7.74
C ALA A 136 1.07 -19.62 -7.97
N ARG A 137 1.30 -20.85 -7.46
CA ARG A 137 0.32 -21.95 -7.49
C ARG A 137 -0.98 -21.66 -6.72
N CYS A 138 -0.96 -20.66 -5.85
CA CYS A 138 -2.12 -20.17 -5.10
C CYS A 138 -2.67 -18.86 -5.69
N ALA A 139 -2.10 -18.39 -6.81
CA ALA A 139 -2.52 -17.16 -7.46
C ALA A 139 -3.97 -17.27 -7.96
N ASN A 140 -4.64 -16.13 -7.97
CA ASN A 140 -6.03 -16.02 -8.41
C ASN A 140 -6.09 -16.12 -9.95
N ALA A 141 -6.48 -17.29 -10.46
CA ALA A 141 -6.57 -17.55 -11.90
C ALA A 141 -7.92 -17.12 -12.50
N VAL A 142 -8.85 -16.62 -11.69
CA VAL A 142 -10.18 -16.20 -12.10
C VAL A 142 -10.49 -14.80 -11.62
N ALA A 143 -11.34 -14.09 -12.34
CA ALA A 143 -11.84 -12.77 -11.96
C ALA A 143 -13.37 -12.78 -12.02
N PRO A 144 -14.09 -12.17 -11.07
CA PRO A 144 -15.52 -11.98 -11.17
C PRO A 144 -15.85 -10.98 -12.28
N ILE A 145 -16.90 -11.28 -13.07
CA ILE A 145 -17.41 -10.39 -14.11
C ILE A 145 -18.83 -9.98 -13.71
N LEU A 146 -19.05 -8.67 -13.58
CA LEU A 146 -20.35 -8.10 -13.26
C LEU A 146 -21.03 -7.60 -14.54
N ILE A 147 -22.09 -8.30 -14.96
CA ILE A 147 -22.83 -7.99 -16.17
C ILE A 147 -24.24 -7.49 -15.79
N SER A 148 -24.70 -6.42 -16.43
CA SER A 148 -26.06 -5.93 -16.32
C SER A 148 -26.50 -5.35 -17.67
N THR A 149 -27.75 -5.56 -18.03
CA THR A 149 -28.39 -4.94 -19.20
C THR A 149 -28.76 -3.47 -18.95
N GLU A 150 -28.80 -3.05 -17.68
CA GLU A 150 -29.15 -1.70 -17.28
C GLU A 150 -27.88 -0.92 -16.89
N GLN A 151 -27.84 0.34 -17.28
CA GLN A 151 -26.82 1.30 -16.81
C GLN A 151 -27.16 1.79 -15.40
N GLY A 152 -26.15 2.26 -14.65
CA GLY A 152 -26.35 2.85 -13.32
C GLY A 152 -26.53 1.85 -12.19
N MET A 153 -26.33 0.55 -12.41
CA MET A 153 -26.45 -0.51 -11.39
C MET A 153 -25.31 -0.54 -10.37
N CYS A 154 -24.56 0.54 -10.23
CA CYS A 154 -23.48 0.71 -9.24
C CYS A 154 -22.38 -0.38 -9.28
N LYS A 155 -22.13 -1.03 -10.42
CA LYS A 155 -21.08 -2.06 -10.55
C LYS A 155 -19.69 -1.55 -10.16
N SER A 156 -19.27 -0.43 -10.76
CA SER A 156 -17.95 0.18 -10.46
C SER A 156 -17.86 0.66 -9.01
N THR A 157 -18.97 1.16 -8.44
CA THR A 157 -19.05 1.51 -7.01
C THR A 157 -18.84 0.28 -6.14
N PHE A 158 -19.52 -0.84 -6.44
CA PHE A 158 -19.31 -2.09 -5.73
C PHE A 158 -17.85 -2.54 -5.78
N CYS A 159 -17.21 -2.52 -6.96
CA CYS A 159 -15.80 -2.87 -7.12
C CYS A 159 -14.88 -1.98 -6.26
N SER A 160 -15.11 -0.68 -6.24
CA SER A 160 -14.30 0.26 -5.45
C SER A 160 -14.47 0.09 -3.94
N MET A 161 -15.58 -0.48 -3.49
CA MET A 161 -15.88 -0.73 -2.08
C MET A 161 -15.41 -2.10 -1.56
N ILE A 162 -14.86 -2.96 -2.42
CA ILE A 162 -14.32 -4.26 -2.01
C ILE A 162 -13.11 -4.06 -1.09
N LEU A 163 -12.25 -3.09 -1.40
CA LEU A 163 -11.16 -2.72 -0.51
C LEU A 163 -11.67 -1.87 0.66
N PRO A 164 -11.19 -2.15 1.89
CA PRO A 164 -11.46 -1.31 3.03
C PRO A 164 -10.88 0.10 2.82
N GLU A 165 -11.35 1.07 3.58
CA GLU A 165 -11.01 2.50 3.40
C GLU A 165 -9.51 2.73 3.45
N GLU A 166 -8.81 2.06 4.35
CA GLU A 166 -7.37 2.16 4.55
C GLU A 166 -6.56 1.67 3.34
N LEU A 167 -7.13 0.77 2.54
CA LEU A 167 -6.49 0.18 1.37
C LEU A 167 -7.01 0.74 0.03
N ARG A 168 -7.96 1.67 0.03
CA ARG A 168 -8.55 2.23 -1.21
C ARG A 168 -7.55 2.92 -2.13
N ALA A 169 -6.46 3.44 -1.59
CA ALA A 169 -5.37 3.99 -2.40
C ALA A 169 -4.73 2.95 -3.35
N TYR A 170 -4.93 1.67 -3.08
CA TYR A 170 -4.44 0.55 -3.88
C TYR A 170 -5.51 -0.06 -4.81
N TYR A 171 -6.61 0.63 -5.02
CA TYR A 171 -7.62 0.34 -6.05
C TYR A 171 -7.39 1.21 -7.28
N THR A 172 -7.61 0.65 -8.46
CA THR A 172 -7.68 1.44 -9.70
C THR A 172 -8.70 0.86 -10.68
N ASP A 173 -9.38 1.74 -11.38
CA ASP A 173 -10.21 1.47 -12.56
C ASP A 173 -9.57 2.00 -13.86
N LYS A 174 -8.38 2.61 -13.74
CA LYS A 174 -7.62 3.20 -14.86
C LYS A 174 -6.54 2.25 -15.37
N PHE A 175 -6.96 1.04 -15.74
CA PHE A 175 -6.04 0.02 -16.25
C PHE A 175 -6.38 -0.32 -17.71
N THR A 176 -5.38 -0.24 -18.58
CA THR A 176 -5.51 -0.61 -19.99
C THR A 176 -4.50 -1.71 -20.31
N ILE A 177 -4.97 -2.87 -20.69
CA ILE A 177 -4.13 -4.06 -21.00
C ILE A 177 -3.16 -3.78 -22.15
N ASN A 178 -3.53 -2.92 -23.10
CA ASN A 178 -2.75 -2.61 -24.29
C ASN A 178 -1.67 -1.53 -24.09
N ALA A 179 -1.50 -1.01 -22.87
CA ALA A 179 -0.45 -0.04 -22.58
C ALA A 179 0.92 -0.74 -22.58
N THR A 180 1.78 -0.39 -23.54
CA THR A 180 3.10 -1.00 -23.75
C THR A 180 4.12 -0.69 -22.68
N SER A 181 3.82 0.20 -21.73
CA SER A 181 4.74 0.53 -20.61
C SER A 181 3.97 0.78 -19.32
N GLY A 182 4.54 0.34 -18.20
CA GLY A 182 4.02 0.60 -16.86
C GLY A 182 2.94 -0.37 -16.36
N CYS A 183 2.52 -1.37 -17.14
CA CYS A 183 1.56 -2.39 -16.68
C CYS A 183 2.11 -3.21 -15.52
N GLU A 184 3.37 -3.63 -15.60
CA GLU A 184 4.01 -4.44 -14.53
C GLU A 184 4.08 -3.66 -13.21
N GLN A 185 4.46 -2.38 -13.28
CA GLN A 185 4.51 -1.51 -12.09
C GLN A 185 3.12 -1.29 -11.49
N LYS A 186 2.07 -1.13 -12.33
CA LYS A 186 0.69 -1.04 -11.84
C LYS A 186 0.23 -2.34 -11.19
N LEU A 187 0.54 -3.48 -11.79
CA LEU A 187 0.19 -4.80 -11.24
C LEU A 187 0.88 -5.06 -9.88
N SER A 188 2.08 -4.55 -9.67
CA SER A 188 2.80 -4.70 -8.40
C SER A 188 2.33 -3.72 -7.32
N THR A 189 1.74 -2.58 -7.70
CA THR A 189 1.33 -1.51 -6.78
C THR A 189 -0.11 -1.66 -6.32
N PHE A 190 -1.03 -2.06 -7.22
CA PHE A 190 -2.45 -2.11 -6.90
C PHE A 190 -2.89 -3.50 -6.42
N GLY A 191 -3.64 -3.52 -5.32
CA GLY A 191 -4.21 -4.74 -4.75
C GLY A 191 -5.51 -5.19 -5.41
N LEU A 192 -6.20 -4.26 -6.08
CA LEU A 192 -7.41 -4.55 -6.84
C LEU A 192 -7.49 -3.64 -8.07
N ILE A 193 -7.62 -4.26 -9.22
CA ILE A 193 -7.78 -3.58 -10.50
C ILE A 193 -9.17 -3.91 -11.05
N ASN A 194 -9.98 -2.88 -11.27
CA ASN A 194 -11.23 -3.00 -11.99
C ASN A 194 -10.99 -2.67 -13.47
N MET A 195 -11.26 -3.62 -14.34
CA MET A 195 -11.23 -3.40 -15.78
C MET A 195 -12.65 -3.05 -16.20
N ASP A 196 -12.96 -1.76 -16.28
CA ASP A 196 -14.24 -1.29 -16.79
C ASP A 196 -14.30 -1.47 -18.31
N GLU A 197 -15.52 -1.61 -18.88
CA GLU A 197 -15.72 -1.78 -20.31
C GLU A 197 -15.19 -0.54 -21.06
N HIS A 198 -13.97 -0.60 -21.52
CA HIS A 198 -13.48 0.31 -22.54
C HIS A 198 -13.65 -0.36 -23.91
N ASN A 199 -14.62 0.15 -24.65
CA ASN A 199 -14.76 -0.10 -26.09
C ASN A 199 -13.47 0.16 -26.85
#